data_40f4bda745fe8a09be5d864396c71b5a
#
_entry.id   40f4bda745fe8a09be5d864396c71b5a
#
_cell.length_a   1.000
_cell.length_b   1.000
_cell.length_c   1.000
_cell.angle_alpha   90.00
_cell.angle_beta   90.00
_cell.angle_gamma   90.00
#
_symmetry.space_group_name_H-M   'P 1'
#
loop_
_entity.id
_entity.type
_entity.pdbx_description
1 polymer ?
#
loop_
_entity_poly.entity_id
_entity_poly.type
_entity_poly.pdbx_seq_one_letter_code
_entity_poly.pdbx_strand_id
1 'polypeptide(L)'
;MQFGHFDDLNREYVITDPRTPLPWINYLGSEDFFTLLSNTAGGYCFYRDARLRRLTRYRYNNCPLDQEGFHIYIKDGDTVWNPGWQPAKAELDSYICRHGLGYSVIAGRKNGVQAVQTLFVPQGDNCLLIRLSLKNDTDAKKTFDVFPYVEFCLWDAMDDSSNFQRNFSIGEVETEPDAIYHKTEYRERRNHYAVFWANRPFDAFDTSRDAFIGLYGSPALPEAVRNGRCTNSVAHGWAPVAAQQFHIDLLPGQTLELCFGLGYIENPENEKFEAPGLINKTRAHAMIAKYRTPAQFDTAMDALRGYWDNLLSNYHAATGDEKVDRMVNIWNQYQCMVTFNMSRSASYFESGMGRGMGFRDSCQDLLGFVH
;
A
#
# COMPACT_ATOMS: atom_id res chain seq x y z
N MET A 1 -3.98 18.44 -22.13
CA MET A 1 -4.93 17.68 -21.29
C MET A 1 -4.52 17.92 -19.86
N GLN A 2 -5.44 18.34 -18.99
CA GLN A 2 -5.13 18.60 -17.58
C GLN A 2 -5.59 17.37 -16.77
N PHE A 3 -4.67 16.68 -16.11
CA PHE A 3 -4.97 15.47 -15.33
C PHE A 3 -5.29 15.75 -13.87
N GLY A 4 -4.99 16.96 -13.37
CA GLY A 4 -5.22 17.32 -11.97
C GLY A 4 -4.97 18.80 -11.68
N HIS A 5 -5.13 19.15 -10.38
CA HIS A 5 -4.94 20.50 -9.86
C HIS A 5 -4.56 20.47 -8.38
N PHE A 6 -4.01 21.57 -7.88
CA PHE A 6 -3.76 21.75 -6.45
C PHE A 6 -5.06 22.13 -5.71
N ASP A 7 -5.27 21.53 -4.56
CA ASP A 7 -6.26 21.90 -3.55
C ASP A 7 -5.49 22.51 -2.35
N ASP A 8 -5.41 23.83 -2.33
CA ASP A 8 -4.61 24.56 -1.33
C ASP A 8 -5.21 24.46 0.07
N LEU A 9 -6.54 24.37 0.16
CA LEU A 9 -7.23 24.26 1.45
C LEU A 9 -6.86 22.97 2.18
N ASN A 10 -6.81 21.87 1.44
CA ASN A 10 -6.50 20.55 2.00
C ASN A 10 -5.02 20.17 1.85
N ARG A 11 -4.22 21.00 1.18
CA ARG A 11 -2.81 20.73 0.83
C ARG A 11 -2.65 19.40 0.10
N GLU A 12 -3.47 19.22 -0.93
CA GLU A 12 -3.51 18.03 -1.76
C GLU A 12 -3.25 18.36 -3.23
N TYR A 13 -2.69 17.39 -3.94
CA TYR A 13 -2.74 17.37 -5.39
C TYR A 13 -3.82 16.39 -5.83
N VAL A 14 -4.83 16.91 -6.52
CA VAL A 14 -6.02 16.17 -6.94
C VAL A 14 -5.86 15.72 -8.38
N ILE A 15 -5.99 14.40 -8.63
CA ILE A 15 -5.89 13.76 -9.94
C ILE A 15 -7.27 13.27 -10.33
N THR A 16 -7.75 13.66 -11.51
CA THR A 16 -9.14 13.40 -11.97
C THR A 16 -9.24 12.39 -13.12
N ASP A 17 -8.11 11.95 -13.69
CA ASP A 17 -8.05 10.87 -14.68
C ASP A 17 -6.96 9.87 -14.25
N PRO A 18 -7.28 8.58 -14.08
CA PRO A 18 -6.28 7.57 -13.67
C PRO A 18 -5.21 7.33 -14.74
N ARG A 19 -5.46 7.67 -16.00
CA ARG A 19 -4.60 7.44 -17.16
C ARG A 19 -3.58 8.55 -17.34
N THR A 20 -2.87 8.90 -16.26
CA THR A 20 -1.76 9.85 -16.33
C THR A 20 -0.65 9.32 -17.25
N PRO A 21 0.16 10.21 -17.91
CA PRO A 21 1.21 9.79 -18.85
C PRO A 21 2.26 8.85 -18.23
N LEU A 22 2.53 9.01 -16.95
CA LEU A 22 3.34 8.17 -16.08
C LEU A 22 2.62 8.00 -14.76
N PRO A 23 2.91 6.98 -13.94
CA PRO A 23 2.37 6.91 -12.59
C PRO A 23 2.76 8.17 -11.80
N TRP A 24 1.78 8.87 -11.29
CA TRP A 24 2.01 10.01 -10.39
C TRP A 24 1.98 9.50 -8.97
N ILE A 25 3.12 9.62 -8.29
CA ILE A 25 3.38 8.94 -7.03
C ILE A 25 3.39 9.88 -5.84
N ASN A 26 3.04 9.35 -4.68
CA ASN A 26 3.27 9.93 -3.38
C ASN A 26 4.21 9.03 -2.57
N TYR A 27 5.02 9.64 -1.71
CA TYR A 27 5.89 8.94 -0.77
C TYR A 27 5.26 9.00 0.61
N LEU A 28 5.02 7.84 1.23
CA LEU A 28 4.43 7.72 2.55
C LEU A 28 5.49 7.21 3.53
N GLY A 29 5.49 7.75 4.74
CA GLY A 29 6.47 7.41 5.78
C GLY A 29 7.58 8.45 5.92
N SER A 30 8.14 8.54 7.11
CA SER A 30 9.14 9.55 7.47
C SER A 30 10.27 9.05 8.36
N GLU A 31 10.16 7.84 8.91
CA GLU A 31 11.13 7.27 9.85
C GLU A 31 11.79 6.01 9.28
N ASP A 32 11.25 4.86 9.57
CA ASP A 32 11.84 3.56 9.23
C ASP A 32 11.06 2.80 8.16
N PHE A 33 9.73 3.02 8.07
CA PHE A 33 8.86 2.33 7.14
C PHE A 33 8.37 3.27 6.03
N PHE A 34 8.56 2.84 4.80
CA PHE A 34 8.26 3.66 3.63
C PHE A 34 7.40 2.92 2.61
N THR A 35 6.52 3.67 1.99
CA THR A 35 5.67 3.19 0.89
C THR A 35 5.70 4.19 -0.25
N LEU A 36 5.92 3.69 -1.47
CA LEU A 36 5.65 4.43 -2.69
C LEU A 36 4.27 4.04 -3.17
N LEU A 37 3.46 5.02 -3.48
CA LEU A 37 2.07 4.81 -3.90
C LEU A 37 1.73 5.65 -5.12
N SER A 38 1.26 5.01 -6.19
CA SER A 38 0.79 5.73 -7.37
C SER A 38 -0.67 6.14 -7.24
N ASN A 39 -1.10 7.00 -8.15
CA ASN A 39 -2.50 7.42 -8.28
C ASN A 39 -3.46 6.25 -8.56
N THR A 40 -2.98 5.09 -8.98
CA THR A 40 -3.78 3.89 -9.24
C THR A 40 -3.58 2.77 -8.21
N ALA A 41 -3.00 3.08 -7.06
CA ALA A 41 -2.64 2.16 -5.97
C ALA A 41 -1.52 1.16 -6.30
N GLY A 42 -0.75 1.39 -7.36
CA GLY A 42 0.50 0.68 -7.61
C GLY A 42 1.60 1.12 -6.64
N GLY A 43 2.64 0.31 -6.49
CA GLY A 43 3.79 0.66 -5.67
C GLY A 43 4.38 -0.47 -4.87
N TYR A 44 5.17 -0.12 -3.87
CA TYR A 44 5.81 -1.08 -2.98
C TYR A 44 6.15 -0.44 -1.64
N CYS A 45 6.40 -1.29 -0.65
CA CYS A 45 6.85 -0.84 0.67
C CYS A 45 8.09 -1.59 1.14
N PHE A 46 8.83 -0.95 2.05
CA PHE A 46 10.06 -1.49 2.62
C PHE A 46 10.32 -0.91 4.01
N TYR A 47 11.16 -1.61 4.77
CA TYR A 47 11.65 -1.16 6.07
C TYR A 47 13.13 -0.79 5.95
N ARG A 48 13.50 0.47 6.17
CA ARG A 48 14.86 1.07 6.11
C ARG A 48 15.59 0.89 4.79
N ASP A 49 15.69 -0.33 4.29
CA ASP A 49 16.46 -0.68 3.10
C ASP A 49 15.54 -1.20 2.00
N ALA A 50 15.41 -0.43 0.91
CA ALA A 50 14.54 -0.75 -0.21
C ALA A 50 14.97 -1.99 -1.00
N ARG A 51 16.20 -2.46 -0.84
CA ARG A 51 16.73 -3.69 -1.44
C ARG A 51 16.55 -4.89 -0.51
N LEU A 52 17.06 -4.81 0.72
CA LEU A 52 17.23 -5.96 1.62
C LEU A 52 16.07 -6.17 2.59
N ARG A 53 15.16 -5.19 2.70
CA ARG A 53 13.98 -5.23 3.59
C ARG A 53 12.71 -4.85 2.82
N ARG A 54 12.59 -5.31 1.58
CA ARG A 54 11.43 -5.11 0.70
C ARG A 54 10.29 -6.04 1.13
N LEU A 55 9.13 -5.48 1.47
CA LEU A 55 7.97 -6.27 1.89
C LEU A 55 7.15 -6.74 0.68
N THR A 56 6.87 -5.82 -0.24
CA THR A 56 6.03 -6.12 -1.41
C THR A 56 6.86 -6.12 -2.68
N ARG A 57 6.45 -6.97 -3.60
CA ARG A 57 7.11 -7.12 -4.90
C ARG A 57 6.88 -5.89 -5.75
N TYR A 58 7.93 -5.47 -6.44
CA TYR A 58 7.89 -4.52 -7.53
C TYR A 58 9.03 -4.83 -8.51
N ARG A 59 8.69 -5.01 -9.78
CA ARG A 59 9.66 -5.31 -10.82
C ARG A 59 9.77 -4.13 -11.77
N TYR A 60 10.92 -3.49 -11.74
CA TYR A 60 11.22 -2.29 -12.50
C TYR A 60 10.96 -2.41 -14.01
N ASN A 61 11.24 -3.55 -14.60
CA ASN A 61 11.10 -3.77 -16.05
C ASN A 61 9.71 -4.25 -16.46
N ASN A 62 8.71 -4.09 -15.62
CA ASN A 62 7.35 -4.44 -15.97
C ASN A 62 6.81 -3.52 -17.06
N CYS A 63 6.09 -4.10 -18.00
CA CYS A 63 5.31 -3.40 -18.99
C CYS A 63 3.92 -4.05 -19.08
N PRO A 64 2.84 -3.31 -18.83
CA PRO A 64 2.82 -1.89 -18.46
C PRO A 64 3.30 -1.66 -17.02
N LEU A 65 3.79 -0.46 -16.74
CA LEU A 65 4.13 -0.01 -15.40
C LEU A 65 2.89 -0.05 -14.49
N ASP A 66 3.12 -0.17 -13.16
CA ASP A 66 2.07 -0.01 -12.15
C ASP A 66 1.11 -1.20 -12.01
N GLN A 67 1.62 -2.42 -12.13
CA GLN A 67 0.83 -3.65 -11.91
C GLN A 67 0.97 -4.23 -10.51
N GLU A 68 2.10 -4.03 -9.85
CA GLU A 68 2.29 -4.37 -8.45
C GLU A 68 1.81 -3.23 -7.57
N GLY A 69 1.26 -3.55 -6.40
CA GLY A 69 0.78 -2.55 -5.47
C GLY A 69 -0.18 -3.09 -4.41
N PHE A 70 -1.05 -2.20 -3.97
CA PHE A 70 -2.01 -2.45 -2.88
C PHE A 70 -3.43 -2.48 -3.46
N HIS A 71 -3.72 -3.56 -4.17
CA HIS A 71 -4.93 -3.64 -4.97
C HIS A 71 -6.12 -4.15 -4.15
N ILE A 72 -7.27 -3.53 -4.36
CA ILE A 72 -8.55 -4.00 -3.84
C ILE A 72 -9.44 -4.26 -5.05
N TYR A 73 -9.76 -5.53 -5.30
CA TYR A 73 -10.73 -5.88 -6.32
C TYR A 73 -12.12 -5.90 -5.72
N ILE A 74 -13.09 -5.41 -6.48
CA ILE A 74 -14.51 -5.47 -6.15
C ILE A 74 -15.20 -6.24 -7.28
N LYS A 75 -15.90 -7.32 -6.92
CA LYS A 75 -16.69 -8.13 -7.85
C LYS A 75 -18.18 -7.96 -7.56
N ASP A 76 -18.85 -7.21 -8.43
CA ASP A 76 -20.31 -6.97 -8.40
C ASP A 76 -20.94 -7.67 -9.60
N GLY A 77 -21.56 -8.82 -9.39
CA GLY A 77 -22.02 -9.70 -10.46
C GLY A 77 -20.87 -10.14 -11.37
N ASP A 78 -20.96 -9.88 -12.65
CA ASP A 78 -19.92 -10.18 -13.65
C ASP A 78 -18.89 -9.06 -13.79
N THR A 79 -19.09 -7.92 -13.10
CA THR A 79 -18.19 -6.77 -13.17
C THR A 79 -17.08 -6.90 -12.13
N VAL A 80 -15.83 -6.81 -12.57
CA VAL A 80 -14.64 -6.71 -11.72
C VAL A 80 -14.00 -5.34 -11.92
N TRP A 81 -13.76 -4.63 -10.84
CA TRP A 81 -13.17 -3.29 -10.88
C TRP A 81 -12.31 -3.00 -9.64
N ASN A 82 -11.51 -1.93 -9.69
CA ASN A 82 -10.68 -1.45 -8.60
C ASN A 82 -10.96 0.04 -8.37
N PRO A 83 -10.95 0.53 -7.10
CA PRO A 83 -11.13 1.97 -6.82
C PRO A 83 -10.11 2.86 -7.56
N GLY A 84 -8.87 2.38 -7.72
CA GLY A 84 -7.79 3.04 -8.44
C GLY A 84 -7.77 2.80 -9.96
N TRP A 85 -8.78 2.15 -10.54
CA TRP A 85 -8.85 1.75 -11.94
C TRP A 85 -7.93 0.57 -12.30
N GLN A 86 -6.64 0.61 -11.97
CA GLN A 86 -5.72 -0.52 -12.16
C GLN A 86 -5.89 -1.57 -11.04
N PRO A 87 -5.57 -2.84 -11.30
CA PRO A 87 -5.11 -3.41 -12.57
C PRO A 87 -6.23 -3.86 -13.52
N ALA A 88 -7.49 -3.92 -13.06
CA ALA A 88 -8.61 -4.39 -13.88
C ALA A 88 -8.94 -3.47 -15.07
N LYS A 89 -8.64 -2.18 -14.96
CA LYS A 89 -8.89 -1.15 -15.99
C LYS A 89 -10.35 -1.06 -16.45
N ALA A 90 -11.28 -1.45 -15.58
CA ALA A 90 -12.70 -1.30 -15.83
C ALA A 90 -13.06 0.20 -15.91
N GLU A 91 -13.93 0.55 -16.85
CA GLU A 91 -14.45 1.92 -16.94
C GLU A 91 -15.20 2.26 -15.65
N LEU A 92 -14.79 3.33 -14.98
CA LEU A 92 -15.39 3.82 -13.74
C LEU A 92 -16.41 4.93 -14.04
N ASP A 93 -17.48 4.98 -13.25
CA ASP A 93 -18.47 6.06 -13.33
C ASP A 93 -17.87 7.39 -12.84
N SER A 94 -16.94 7.31 -11.88
CA SER A 94 -16.10 8.43 -11.44
C SER A 94 -14.80 7.93 -10.82
N TYR A 95 -13.77 8.74 -10.91
CA TYR A 95 -12.45 8.50 -10.30
C TYR A 95 -11.88 9.81 -9.78
N ILE A 96 -11.25 9.74 -8.62
CA ILE A 96 -10.44 10.82 -8.06
C ILE A 96 -9.31 10.22 -7.20
N CYS A 97 -8.11 10.76 -7.34
CA CYS A 97 -7.02 10.51 -6.41
C CYS A 97 -6.56 11.83 -5.79
N ARG A 98 -6.30 11.84 -4.49
CA ARG A 98 -5.78 12.96 -3.73
C ARG A 98 -4.48 12.54 -3.08
N HIS A 99 -3.38 13.13 -3.50
CA HIS A 99 -2.09 12.98 -2.84
C HIS A 99 -1.88 14.13 -1.87
N GLY A 100 -1.94 13.81 -0.57
CA GLY A 100 -1.70 14.75 0.52
C GLY A 100 -0.32 14.53 1.17
N LEU A 101 -0.08 15.23 2.25
CA LEU A 101 1.19 15.16 3.00
C LEU A 101 1.26 13.86 3.79
N GLY A 102 1.98 12.86 3.26
CA GLY A 102 2.15 11.55 3.88
C GLY A 102 0.94 10.60 3.79
N TYR A 103 -0.08 10.95 3.04
CA TYR A 103 -1.24 10.10 2.79
C TYR A 103 -1.75 10.22 1.34
N SER A 104 -2.55 9.25 0.93
CA SER A 104 -3.28 9.32 -0.34
C SER A 104 -4.69 8.78 -0.20
N VAL A 105 -5.63 9.39 -0.91
CA VAL A 105 -7.04 8.96 -0.98
C VAL A 105 -7.35 8.65 -2.44
N ILE A 106 -7.79 7.42 -2.71
CA ILE A 106 -8.17 6.98 -4.06
C ILE A 106 -9.64 6.56 -4.00
N ALA A 107 -10.47 7.22 -4.77
CA ALA A 107 -11.91 6.96 -4.82
C ALA A 107 -12.35 6.60 -6.22
N GLY A 108 -13.06 5.50 -6.34
CA GLY A 108 -13.73 5.04 -7.55
C GLY A 108 -15.21 4.79 -7.30
N ARG A 109 -16.01 4.92 -8.34
CA ARG A 109 -17.43 4.57 -8.33
C ARG A 109 -17.76 3.69 -9.52
N LYS A 110 -18.52 2.63 -9.28
CA LYS A 110 -19.00 1.73 -10.33
C LYS A 110 -20.33 1.12 -9.92
N ASN A 111 -21.29 1.07 -10.84
CA ASN A 111 -22.60 0.42 -10.65
C ASN A 111 -23.33 0.88 -9.36
N GLY A 112 -23.18 2.16 -8.98
CA GLY A 112 -23.80 2.74 -7.77
C GLY A 112 -23.12 2.36 -6.47
N VAL A 113 -21.96 1.69 -6.48
CA VAL A 113 -21.10 1.47 -5.32
C VAL A 113 -19.93 2.46 -5.39
N GLN A 114 -19.77 3.25 -4.32
CA GLN A 114 -18.60 4.09 -4.13
C GLN A 114 -17.60 3.35 -3.23
N ALA A 115 -16.33 3.33 -3.63
CA ALA A 115 -15.23 2.79 -2.84
C ALA A 115 -14.15 3.85 -2.68
N VAL A 116 -13.82 4.18 -1.43
CA VAL A 116 -12.80 5.17 -1.06
C VAL A 116 -11.71 4.46 -0.27
N GLN A 117 -10.51 4.47 -0.80
CA GLN A 117 -9.32 3.85 -0.23
C GLN A 117 -8.40 4.95 0.30
N THR A 118 -8.16 4.98 1.62
CA THR A 118 -7.22 5.92 2.27
C THR A 118 -6.01 5.15 2.73
N LEU A 119 -4.81 5.56 2.30
CA LEU A 119 -3.54 4.89 2.59
C LEU A 119 -2.55 5.86 3.22
N PHE A 120 -1.92 5.45 4.31
CA PHE A 120 -0.86 6.21 4.99
C PHE A 120 0.01 5.32 5.88
N VAL A 121 1.20 5.82 6.21
CA VAL A 121 2.09 5.21 7.21
C VAL A 121 1.94 6.01 8.51
N PRO A 122 1.53 5.37 9.63
CA PRO A 122 1.37 6.05 10.90
C PRO A 122 2.73 6.44 11.49
N GLN A 123 2.74 7.46 12.33
CA GLN A 123 3.96 7.87 13.05
C GLN A 123 4.34 6.81 14.10
N GLY A 124 5.63 6.44 14.14
CA GLY A 124 6.19 5.54 15.14
C GLY A 124 5.88 4.05 14.97
N ASP A 125 5.21 3.63 13.90
CA ASP A 125 4.94 2.21 13.62
C ASP A 125 5.34 1.81 12.19
N ASN A 126 5.78 0.58 12.03
CA ASN A 126 6.32 0.05 10.79
C ASN A 126 5.24 -0.66 9.97
N CYS A 127 4.22 0.07 9.53
CA CYS A 127 3.14 -0.48 8.71
C CYS A 127 2.52 0.55 7.78
N LEU A 128 1.97 0.06 6.68
CA LEU A 128 1.03 0.79 5.83
C LEU A 128 -0.39 0.49 6.34
N LEU A 129 -1.15 1.53 6.65
CA LEU A 129 -2.57 1.44 6.99
C LEU A 129 -3.42 1.74 5.76
N ILE A 130 -4.48 0.95 5.55
CA ILE A 130 -5.40 1.06 4.42
C ILE A 130 -6.82 1.01 4.97
N ARG A 131 -7.59 2.10 4.85
CA ARG A 131 -9.02 2.12 5.14
C ARG A 131 -9.80 2.11 3.84
N LEU A 132 -10.71 1.18 3.69
CA LEU A 132 -11.65 1.10 2.59
C LEU A 132 -13.05 1.42 3.10
N SER A 133 -13.63 2.52 2.63
CA SER A 133 -15.02 2.89 2.85
C SER A 133 -15.84 2.51 1.61
N LEU A 134 -16.85 1.68 1.80
CA LEU A 134 -17.76 1.20 0.76
C LEU A 134 -19.15 1.74 1.02
N LYS A 135 -19.75 2.45 0.06
CA LYS A 135 -21.08 3.02 0.17
C LYS A 135 -21.97 2.55 -0.97
N ASN A 136 -23.17 2.13 -0.63
CA ASN A 136 -24.21 1.85 -1.62
C ASN A 136 -25.04 3.12 -1.88
N ASP A 137 -24.84 3.73 -3.05
CA ASP A 137 -25.57 4.93 -3.47
C ASP A 137 -26.86 4.61 -4.27
N THR A 138 -27.27 3.33 -4.31
CA THR A 138 -28.51 2.92 -4.98
C THR A 138 -29.67 2.80 -4.00
N ASP A 139 -30.87 2.66 -4.51
CA ASP A 139 -32.12 2.43 -3.75
C ASP A 139 -32.42 0.94 -3.53
N ALA A 140 -31.53 0.04 -3.95
CA ALA A 140 -31.62 -1.41 -3.75
C ALA A 140 -30.45 -1.95 -2.93
N LYS A 141 -30.68 -3.09 -2.26
CA LYS A 141 -29.59 -3.82 -1.59
C LYS A 141 -28.53 -4.22 -2.63
N LYS A 142 -27.26 -4.03 -2.29
CA LYS A 142 -26.09 -4.48 -3.05
C LYS A 142 -25.39 -5.63 -2.32
N THR A 143 -25.02 -6.66 -3.09
CA THR A 143 -24.21 -7.80 -2.63
C THR A 143 -23.04 -7.96 -3.59
N PHE A 144 -21.83 -7.96 -3.05
CA PHE A 144 -20.59 -8.08 -3.85
C PHE A 144 -19.45 -8.62 -2.99
N ASP A 145 -18.37 -9.06 -3.63
CA ASP A 145 -17.18 -9.53 -2.96
C ASP A 145 -16.03 -8.53 -3.11
N VAL A 146 -15.22 -8.42 -2.04
CA VAL A 146 -14.05 -7.55 -1.96
C VAL A 146 -12.82 -8.41 -1.73
N PHE A 147 -11.77 -8.19 -2.56
CA PHE A 147 -10.52 -8.94 -2.47
C PHE A 147 -9.33 -7.97 -2.33
N PRO A 148 -8.92 -7.63 -1.10
CA PRO A 148 -7.63 -6.97 -0.87
C PRO A 148 -6.49 -7.91 -1.23
N TYR A 149 -5.48 -7.40 -1.92
CA TYR A 149 -4.40 -8.19 -2.47
C TYR A 149 -3.06 -7.48 -2.42
N VAL A 150 -2.02 -8.19 -1.97
CA VAL A 150 -0.62 -7.77 -2.05
C VAL A 150 0.27 -8.97 -2.42
N GLU A 151 1.33 -8.74 -3.19
CA GLU A 151 2.37 -9.74 -3.47
C GLU A 151 3.57 -9.51 -2.56
N PHE A 152 4.00 -10.55 -1.84
CA PHE A 152 5.19 -10.47 -1.00
C PHE A 152 6.48 -10.60 -1.82
N CYS A 153 7.43 -9.72 -1.54
CA CYS A 153 8.81 -9.89 -1.94
C CYS A 153 9.50 -10.89 -1.00
N LEU A 154 10.45 -11.67 -1.51
CA LEU A 154 11.29 -12.54 -0.69
C LEU A 154 12.43 -11.75 -0.03
N TRP A 155 12.20 -10.51 0.35
CA TRP A 155 13.04 -9.54 1.06
C TRP A 155 14.16 -8.91 0.23
N ASP A 156 14.98 -9.67 -0.50
CA ASP A 156 15.97 -9.10 -1.40
C ASP A 156 15.33 -8.77 -2.76
N ALA A 157 15.13 -7.48 -3.01
CA ALA A 157 14.45 -6.99 -4.20
C ALA A 157 15.23 -7.28 -5.49
N MET A 158 16.57 -7.34 -5.44
CA MET A 158 17.39 -7.66 -6.61
C MET A 158 17.24 -9.13 -7.00
N ASP A 159 17.35 -10.01 -6.02
CA ASP A 159 17.17 -11.44 -6.24
C ASP A 159 15.73 -11.75 -6.69
N ASP A 160 14.73 -11.09 -6.10
CA ASP A 160 13.33 -11.25 -6.50
C ASP A 160 13.08 -10.77 -7.94
N SER A 161 13.70 -9.66 -8.36
CA SER A 161 13.57 -9.12 -9.71
C SER A 161 14.16 -10.05 -10.79
N SER A 162 15.23 -10.77 -10.46
CA SER A 162 15.88 -11.75 -11.34
C SER A 162 15.31 -13.17 -11.19
N ASN A 163 14.34 -13.39 -10.32
CA ASN A 163 13.85 -14.70 -9.88
C ASN A 163 14.88 -15.59 -9.19
N PHE A 164 16.08 -15.07 -8.89
CA PHE A 164 17.14 -15.86 -8.26
C PHE A 164 16.72 -16.35 -6.88
N GLN A 165 16.14 -15.49 -6.09
CA GLN A 165 15.71 -15.81 -4.73
C GLN A 165 14.62 -16.90 -4.68
N ARG A 166 13.77 -16.98 -5.70
CA ARG A 166 12.74 -18.03 -5.82
C ARG A 166 13.32 -19.44 -5.89
N ASN A 167 14.55 -19.59 -6.35
CA ASN A 167 15.20 -20.89 -6.43
C ASN A 167 15.85 -21.30 -5.10
N PHE A 168 16.09 -20.36 -4.20
CA PHE A 168 16.90 -20.57 -3.01
C PHE A 168 16.21 -20.16 -1.71
N SER A 169 15.15 -19.38 -1.77
CA SER A 169 14.37 -18.96 -0.60
C SER A 169 13.04 -19.69 -0.55
N ILE A 170 12.67 -20.10 0.65
CA ILE A 170 11.37 -20.70 0.91
C ILE A 170 10.52 -19.61 1.56
N GLY A 171 9.56 -19.09 0.80
CA GLY A 171 8.52 -18.22 1.34
C GLY A 171 7.47 -19.09 2.02
N GLU A 172 7.33 -18.96 3.32
CA GLU A 172 6.32 -19.66 4.09
C GLU A 172 5.27 -18.67 4.58
N VAL A 173 4.04 -19.13 4.65
CA VAL A 173 2.93 -18.33 5.19
C VAL A 173 2.29 -19.05 6.36
N GLU A 174 1.85 -18.24 7.32
CA GLU A 174 0.97 -18.68 8.41
C GLU A 174 -0.29 -17.83 8.34
N THR A 175 -1.42 -18.38 8.75
CA THR A 175 -2.71 -17.69 8.69
C THR A 175 -3.40 -17.72 10.03
N GLU A 176 -4.06 -16.63 10.37
CA GLU A 176 -5.05 -16.50 11.44
C GLU A 176 -6.35 -16.00 10.82
N PRO A 177 -7.47 -16.02 11.50
CA PRO A 177 -8.77 -15.66 10.92
C PRO A 177 -8.82 -14.27 10.26
N ASP A 178 -7.95 -13.36 10.66
CA ASP A 178 -7.92 -11.97 10.22
C ASP A 178 -6.52 -11.50 9.77
N ALA A 179 -5.53 -12.40 9.70
CA ALA A 179 -4.16 -12.04 9.34
C ALA A 179 -3.45 -13.14 8.54
N ILE A 180 -2.58 -12.72 7.62
CA ILE A 180 -1.69 -13.57 6.83
C ILE A 180 -0.27 -13.10 7.10
N TYR A 181 0.59 -14.02 7.54
CA TYR A 181 1.99 -13.79 7.90
C TYR A 181 2.90 -14.39 6.84
N HIS A 182 3.91 -13.65 6.43
CA HIS A 182 4.91 -14.12 5.48
C HIS A 182 6.30 -14.05 6.08
N LYS A 183 6.95 -15.20 6.19
CA LYS A 183 8.36 -15.35 6.58
C LYS A 183 9.16 -15.99 5.45
N THR A 184 10.46 -15.81 5.48
CA THR A 184 11.38 -16.44 4.53
C THR A 184 12.48 -17.15 5.28
N GLU A 185 12.68 -18.43 4.96
CA GLU A 185 13.80 -19.23 5.44
C GLU A 185 14.73 -19.51 4.27
N TYR A 186 15.99 -19.12 4.40
CA TYR A 186 17.07 -19.48 3.49
C TYR A 186 18.41 -19.17 4.14
N ARG A 187 19.52 -19.06 3.38
CA ARG A 187 20.91 -18.85 3.83
C ARG A 187 21.09 -18.08 5.14
N GLU A 188 20.22 -17.10 5.38
CA GLU A 188 20.16 -16.35 6.63
C GLU A 188 18.84 -16.65 7.31
N ARG A 189 18.91 -17.11 8.54
CA ARG A 189 17.71 -17.21 9.40
C ARG A 189 17.27 -15.83 9.80
N ARG A 190 16.29 -15.31 9.10
CA ARG A 190 15.74 -13.99 9.36
C ARG A 190 14.77 -14.04 10.54
N ASN A 191 14.90 -13.09 11.45
CA ASN A 191 14.03 -12.95 12.62
C ASN A 191 12.87 -11.98 12.37
N HIS A 192 12.70 -11.54 11.12
CA HIS A 192 11.62 -10.64 10.71
C HIS A 192 10.63 -11.32 9.76
N TYR A 193 9.43 -10.78 9.74
CA TYR A 193 8.35 -11.23 8.88
C TYR A 193 7.41 -10.08 8.51
N ALA A 194 6.61 -10.25 7.47
CA ALA A 194 5.53 -9.35 7.10
C ALA A 194 4.19 -9.90 7.59
N VAL A 195 3.25 -9.01 7.89
CA VAL A 195 1.88 -9.35 8.22
C VAL A 195 0.91 -8.47 7.44
N PHE A 196 -0.10 -9.09 6.81
CA PHE A 196 -1.22 -8.39 6.21
C PHE A 196 -2.50 -8.78 6.95
N TRP A 197 -3.13 -7.80 7.61
CA TRP A 197 -4.29 -8.05 8.47
C TRP A 197 -5.50 -7.22 8.08
N ALA A 198 -6.67 -7.64 8.56
CA ALA A 198 -7.92 -6.90 8.49
C ALA A 198 -8.49 -6.66 9.88
N ASN A 199 -9.42 -5.71 10.01
CA ASN A 199 -10.11 -5.42 11.27
C ASN A 199 -11.21 -6.43 11.62
N ARG A 200 -11.45 -7.42 10.77
CA ARG A 200 -12.41 -8.51 10.97
C ARG A 200 -11.91 -9.78 10.28
N PRO A 201 -12.40 -10.97 10.69
CA PRO A 201 -12.12 -12.21 9.97
C PRO A 201 -12.54 -12.11 8.50
N PHE A 202 -11.72 -12.68 7.62
CA PHE A 202 -12.05 -12.85 6.20
C PHE A 202 -12.88 -14.13 6.00
N ASP A 203 -13.71 -14.15 4.96
CA ASP A 203 -14.57 -15.29 4.64
C ASP A 203 -13.78 -16.42 3.96
N ALA A 204 -12.76 -16.04 3.16
CA ALA A 204 -11.81 -16.95 2.53
C ALA A 204 -10.50 -16.22 2.22
N PHE A 205 -9.47 -16.95 1.81
CA PHE A 205 -8.17 -16.37 1.46
C PHE A 205 -7.44 -17.22 0.42
N ASP A 206 -6.42 -16.64 -0.20
CA ASP A 206 -5.39 -17.36 -0.94
C ASP A 206 -4.03 -16.76 -0.62
N THR A 207 -3.04 -17.63 -0.41
CA THR A 207 -1.65 -17.20 -0.21
C THR A 207 -0.72 -17.69 -1.32
N SER A 208 -1.21 -18.55 -2.22
CA SER A 208 -0.52 -18.94 -3.44
C SER A 208 -0.93 -18.02 -4.59
N ARG A 209 0.05 -17.39 -5.24
CA ARG A 209 -0.20 -16.55 -6.42
C ARG A 209 -0.89 -17.33 -7.54
N ASP A 210 -0.47 -18.56 -7.76
CA ASP A 210 -1.02 -19.39 -8.82
C ASP A 210 -2.48 -19.78 -8.55
N ALA A 211 -2.88 -19.92 -7.29
CA ALA A 211 -4.28 -20.14 -6.92
C ALA A 211 -5.13 -18.88 -7.08
N PHE A 212 -4.60 -17.71 -6.70
CA PHE A 212 -5.35 -16.46 -6.77
C PHE A 212 -5.39 -15.88 -8.20
N ILE A 213 -4.22 -15.72 -8.84
CA ILE A 213 -4.12 -15.13 -10.19
C ILE A 213 -4.50 -16.14 -11.28
N GLY A 214 -4.13 -17.42 -11.09
CA GLY A 214 -4.19 -18.46 -12.11
C GLY A 214 -2.84 -18.63 -12.84
N LEU A 215 -2.49 -19.86 -13.23
CA LEU A 215 -1.23 -20.17 -13.92
C LEU A 215 -1.05 -19.37 -15.22
N TYR A 216 -2.14 -19.16 -15.96
CA TYR A 216 -2.17 -18.40 -17.22
C TYR A 216 -2.94 -17.08 -17.08
N GLY A 217 -3.25 -16.69 -15.83
CA GLY A 217 -3.98 -15.48 -15.51
C GLY A 217 -3.09 -14.24 -15.44
N SER A 218 -3.72 -13.11 -15.19
CA SER A 218 -3.04 -11.83 -14.97
C SER A 218 -3.67 -11.05 -13.82
N PRO A 219 -2.95 -10.10 -13.23
CA PRO A 219 -3.53 -9.21 -12.23
C PRO A 219 -4.75 -8.41 -12.73
N ALA A 220 -4.91 -8.23 -14.03
CA ALA A 220 -6.07 -7.52 -14.58
C ALA A 220 -7.40 -8.25 -14.31
N LEU A 221 -7.37 -9.57 -14.26
CA LEU A 221 -8.54 -10.39 -13.92
C LEU A 221 -8.10 -11.70 -13.25
N PRO A 222 -7.78 -11.67 -11.93
CA PRO A 222 -7.38 -12.86 -11.20
C PRO A 222 -8.47 -13.95 -11.28
N GLU A 223 -8.04 -15.21 -11.33
CA GLU A 223 -8.97 -16.34 -11.46
C GLU A 223 -9.90 -16.46 -10.25
N ALA A 224 -9.38 -16.27 -9.04
CA ALA A 224 -10.19 -16.27 -7.81
C ALA A 224 -11.26 -15.17 -7.84
N VAL A 225 -10.88 -13.96 -8.28
CA VAL A 225 -11.82 -12.83 -8.41
C VAL A 225 -12.87 -13.11 -9.49
N ARG A 226 -12.44 -13.59 -10.67
CA ARG A 226 -13.36 -13.98 -11.75
C ARG A 226 -14.39 -15.00 -11.27
N ASN A 227 -13.94 -16.01 -10.53
CA ASN A 227 -14.78 -17.08 -10.01
C ASN A 227 -15.58 -16.68 -8.76
N GLY A 228 -15.29 -15.51 -8.17
CA GLY A 228 -15.96 -14.99 -6.98
C GLY A 228 -15.59 -15.72 -5.69
N ARG A 229 -14.46 -16.46 -5.67
CA ARG A 229 -14.04 -17.14 -4.44
C ARG A 229 -12.56 -17.50 -4.41
N CYS A 230 -11.95 -17.31 -3.23
CA CYS A 230 -10.66 -17.87 -2.86
C CYS A 230 -10.79 -19.36 -2.50
N THR A 231 -9.68 -20.07 -2.54
CA THR A 231 -9.62 -21.54 -2.34
C THR A 231 -9.01 -21.96 -1.01
N ASN A 232 -8.64 -21.00 -0.17
CA ASN A 232 -7.88 -21.17 1.08
C ASN A 232 -6.52 -21.84 0.83
N SER A 233 -5.87 -21.49 -0.26
CA SER A 233 -4.55 -22.02 -0.61
C SER A 233 -3.49 -21.51 0.38
N VAL A 234 -2.54 -22.40 0.73
CA VAL A 234 -1.37 -22.07 1.54
C VAL A 234 -0.11 -22.26 0.71
N ALA A 235 0.63 -21.18 0.50
CA ALA A 235 1.86 -21.22 -0.30
C ALA A 235 3.02 -21.78 0.52
N HIS A 236 3.76 -22.68 -0.09
CA HIS A 236 5.04 -23.19 0.41
C HIS A 236 6.09 -23.03 -0.70
N GLY A 237 6.97 -22.06 -0.55
CA GLY A 237 8.14 -21.87 -1.40
C GLY A 237 8.00 -20.85 -2.52
N TRP A 238 6.95 -20.84 -3.29
CA TRP A 238 6.83 -19.98 -4.48
C TRP A 238 5.86 -18.83 -4.29
N ALA A 239 6.23 -17.66 -4.81
CA ALA A 239 5.37 -16.50 -5.03
C ALA A 239 4.24 -16.34 -3.98
N PRO A 240 4.57 -16.13 -2.70
CA PRO A 240 3.57 -15.92 -1.67
C PRO A 240 2.85 -14.60 -1.87
N VAL A 241 1.53 -14.63 -1.65
CA VAL A 241 0.68 -13.44 -1.70
C VAL A 241 -0.18 -13.38 -0.44
N ALA A 242 -0.79 -12.24 -0.19
CA ALA A 242 -1.91 -12.16 0.72
C ALA A 242 -3.12 -11.66 -0.05
N ALA A 243 -4.05 -12.56 -0.32
CA ALA A 243 -5.37 -12.27 -0.84
C ALA A 243 -6.40 -12.66 0.22
N GLN A 244 -7.24 -11.72 0.61
CA GLN A 244 -8.34 -11.95 1.54
C GLN A 244 -9.66 -11.77 0.78
N GLN A 245 -10.71 -12.47 1.17
CA GLN A 245 -12.04 -12.30 0.59
C GLN A 245 -13.05 -11.92 1.66
N PHE A 246 -13.87 -10.93 1.35
CA PHE A 246 -14.99 -10.46 2.18
C PHE A 246 -16.25 -10.42 1.35
N HIS A 247 -17.27 -11.12 1.81
CA HIS A 247 -18.62 -11.03 1.26
C HIS A 247 -19.34 -9.85 1.90
N ILE A 248 -19.85 -8.91 1.09
CA ILE A 248 -20.41 -7.65 1.55
C ILE A 248 -21.85 -7.51 1.08
N ASP A 249 -22.70 -7.23 2.05
CA ASP A 249 -24.09 -6.83 1.87
C ASP A 249 -24.27 -5.38 2.34
N LEU A 250 -24.76 -4.50 1.48
CA LEU A 250 -25.07 -3.11 1.84
C LEU A 250 -26.52 -2.76 1.50
N LEU A 251 -27.25 -2.28 2.49
CA LEU A 251 -28.56 -1.69 2.29
C LEU A 251 -28.46 -0.33 1.57
N PRO A 252 -29.55 0.20 0.98
CA PRO A 252 -29.54 1.53 0.38
C PRO A 252 -28.98 2.60 1.30
N GLY A 253 -28.03 3.39 0.82
CA GLY A 253 -27.36 4.45 1.57
C GLY A 253 -26.39 4.00 2.67
N GLN A 254 -26.27 2.70 2.92
CA GLN A 254 -25.39 2.16 3.94
C GLN A 254 -23.91 2.32 3.55
N THR A 255 -23.09 2.65 4.54
CA THR A 255 -21.62 2.67 4.44
C THR A 255 -21.03 1.59 5.35
N LEU A 256 -20.02 0.90 4.86
CA LEU A 256 -19.21 -0.06 5.62
C LEU A 256 -17.73 0.33 5.51
N GLU A 257 -17.00 0.24 6.61
CA GLU A 257 -15.57 0.45 6.65
C GLU A 257 -14.82 -0.83 6.95
N LEU A 258 -13.87 -1.16 6.08
CA LEU A 258 -12.87 -2.19 6.28
C LEU A 258 -11.51 -1.52 6.48
N CYS A 259 -10.78 -1.98 7.49
CA CYS A 259 -9.45 -1.49 7.81
C CYS A 259 -8.44 -2.62 7.64
N PHE A 260 -7.37 -2.35 6.90
CA PHE A 260 -6.28 -3.28 6.65
C PHE A 260 -4.96 -2.65 7.08
N GLY A 261 -3.98 -3.51 7.34
CA GLY A 261 -2.61 -3.05 7.52
C GLY A 261 -1.61 -4.05 6.99
N LEU A 262 -0.51 -3.53 6.45
CA LEU A 262 0.63 -4.31 5.99
C LEU A 262 1.86 -3.88 6.79
N GLY A 263 2.33 -4.74 7.70
CA GLY A 263 3.36 -4.41 8.66
C GLY A 263 4.63 -5.23 8.53
N TYR A 264 5.73 -4.63 8.99
CA TYR A 264 7.02 -5.26 9.22
C TYR A 264 7.20 -5.52 10.70
N ILE A 265 7.52 -6.77 11.04
CA ILE A 265 7.78 -7.21 12.42
C ILE A 265 9.16 -7.81 12.49
N GLU A 266 9.93 -7.40 13.50
CA GLU A 266 11.23 -7.98 13.82
C GLU A 266 11.23 -8.44 15.29
N ASN A 267 11.44 -9.74 15.49
CA ASN A 267 11.59 -10.33 16.82
C ASN A 267 13.06 -10.34 17.23
N PRO A 268 13.39 -10.39 18.54
CA PRO A 268 14.72 -10.78 18.96
C PRO A 268 15.11 -12.15 18.38
N GLU A 269 16.39 -12.34 18.08
CA GLU A 269 16.86 -13.58 17.43
C GLU A 269 16.51 -14.85 18.22
N ASN A 270 16.56 -14.77 19.55
CA ASN A 270 16.22 -15.87 20.45
C ASN A 270 14.70 -16.05 20.66
N GLU A 271 13.87 -15.14 20.14
CA GLU A 271 12.41 -15.17 20.28
C GLU A 271 11.70 -15.25 18.91
N LYS A 272 12.42 -15.68 17.88
CA LYS A 272 11.89 -15.76 16.52
C LYS A 272 10.66 -16.67 16.44
N PHE A 273 10.71 -17.82 17.11
CA PHE A 273 9.64 -18.82 17.11
C PHE A 273 9.04 -18.99 18.51
N GLU A 274 7.74 -19.19 18.58
CA GLU A 274 7.04 -19.62 19.81
C GLU A 274 6.99 -21.16 19.96
N ALA A 275 7.10 -21.87 18.83
CA ALA A 275 7.23 -23.32 18.74
C ALA A 275 8.06 -23.68 17.47
N PRO A 276 8.55 -24.92 17.32
CA PRO A 276 9.30 -25.32 16.13
C PRO A 276 8.55 -25.00 14.83
N GLY A 277 9.12 -24.08 14.03
CA GLY A 277 8.54 -23.63 12.76
C GLY A 277 7.40 -22.64 12.84
N LEU A 278 6.86 -22.34 14.03
CA LEU A 278 5.78 -21.37 14.24
C LEU A 278 6.33 -20.01 14.67
N ILE A 279 6.05 -18.94 13.91
CA ILE A 279 6.52 -17.60 14.21
C ILE A 279 5.92 -17.08 15.52
N ASN A 280 6.74 -16.42 16.34
CA ASN A 280 6.22 -15.67 17.48
C ASN A 280 5.50 -14.40 17.00
N LYS A 281 4.19 -14.37 17.16
CA LYS A 281 3.27 -13.33 16.70
C LYS A 281 2.98 -12.24 17.73
N THR A 282 3.56 -12.30 18.93
CA THR A 282 3.26 -11.37 20.03
C THR A 282 3.37 -9.90 19.61
N ARG A 283 4.42 -9.53 18.87
CA ARG A 283 4.63 -8.16 18.39
C ARG A 283 3.66 -7.78 17.29
N ALA A 284 3.30 -8.71 16.41
CA ALA A 284 2.30 -8.48 15.39
C ALA A 284 0.92 -8.25 16.01
N HIS A 285 0.50 -9.07 16.97
CA HIS A 285 -0.75 -8.87 17.69
C HIS A 285 -0.81 -7.51 18.39
N ALA A 286 0.31 -7.06 18.99
CA ALA A 286 0.39 -5.74 19.61
C ALA A 286 0.22 -4.60 18.57
N MET A 287 0.83 -4.73 17.39
CA MET A 287 0.65 -3.78 16.28
C MET A 287 -0.78 -3.78 15.77
N ILE A 288 -1.34 -4.95 15.49
CA ILE A 288 -2.72 -5.11 15.01
C ILE A 288 -3.72 -4.49 16.00
N ALA A 289 -3.52 -4.71 17.30
CA ALA A 289 -4.43 -4.18 18.33
C ALA A 289 -4.52 -2.65 18.35
N LYS A 290 -3.48 -1.94 17.90
CA LYS A 290 -3.49 -0.47 17.79
C LYS A 290 -4.40 0.05 16.67
N TYR A 291 -4.74 -0.79 15.68
CA TYR A 291 -5.40 -0.37 14.44
C TYR A 291 -6.60 -1.25 14.08
N ARG A 292 -7.39 -1.66 15.09
CA ARG A 292 -8.57 -2.54 14.91
C ARG A 292 -9.83 -1.79 14.50
N THR A 293 -9.91 -0.51 14.76
CA THR A 293 -11.15 0.24 14.59
C THR A 293 -10.95 1.48 13.70
N PRO A 294 -11.98 1.93 12.98
CA PRO A 294 -11.90 3.18 12.23
C PRO A 294 -11.46 4.38 13.08
N ALA A 295 -11.90 4.47 14.33
CA ALA A 295 -11.50 5.55 15.24
C ALA A 295 -9.99 5.56 15.56
N GLN A 296 -9.36 4.38 15.63
CA GLN A 296 -7.90 4.28 15.81
C GLN A 296 -7.17 4.74 14.53
N PHE A 297 -7.72 4.46 13.35
CA PHE A 297 -7.21 5.01 12.09
C PHE A 297 -7.31 6.54 12.06
N ASP A 298 -8.44 7.11 12.49
CA ASP A 298 -8.61 8.57 12.56
C ASP A 298 -7.58 9.19 13.51
N THR A 299 -7.37 8.61 14.67
CA THR A 299 -6.35 9.06 15.63
C THR A 299 -4.95 9.04 15.02
N ALA A 300 -4.60 7.97 14.30
CA ALA A 300 -3.30 7.86 13.63
C ALA A 300 -3.15 8.86 12.47
N MET A 301 -4.23 9.10 11.71
CA MET A 301 -4.25 10.11 10.66
C MET A 301 -4.10 11.53 11.22
N ASP A 302 -4.77 11.83 12.33
CA ASP A 302 -4.66 13.14 12.98
C ASP A 302 -3.25 13.36 13.54
N ALA A 303 -2.60 12.33 14.07
CA ALA A 303 -1.21 12.39 14.49
C ALA A 303 -0.27 12.69 13.30
N LEU A 304 -0.49 12.04 12.14
CA LEU A 304 0.25 12.31 10.91
C LEU A 304 0.05 13.75 10.42
N ARG A 305 -1.18 14.25 10.42
CA ARG A 305 -1.48 15.65 10.07
C ARG A 305 -0.79 16.62 11.00
N GLY A 306 -0.88 16.37 12.31
CA GLY A 306 -0.21 17.19 13.32
C GLY A 306 1.32 17.21 13.17
N TYR A 307 1.92 16.11 12.77
CA TYR A 307 3.35 16.05 12.43
C TYR A 307 3.72 17.00 11.29
N TRP A 308 2.98 16.94 10.18
CA TRP A 308 3.22 17.82 9.02
C TRP A 308 2.89 19.28 9.31
N ASP A 309 1.82 19.56 10.07
CA ASP A 309 1.48 20.92 10.50
C ASP A 309 2.58 21.54 11.32
N ASN A 310 3.13 20.79 12.28
CA ASN A 310 4.21 21.25 13.13
C ASN A 310 5.49 21.50 12.32
N LEU A 311 5.86 20.58 11.44
CA LEU A 311 7.07 20.72 10.61
C LEU A 311 6.98 21.91 9.67
N LEU A 312 5.88 22.08 8.94
CA LEU A 312 5.70 23.17 7.99
C LEU A 312 5.47 24.54 8.64
N SER A 313 5.18 24.57 9.94
CA SER A 313 5.01 25.83 10.68
C SER A 313 6.34 26.56 10.96
N ASN A 314 7.47 25.88 10.80
CA ASN A 314 8.80 26.47 11.08
C ASN A 314 9.22 27.52 10.05
N TYR A 315 8.70 27.43 8.83
CA TYR A 315 9.03 28.40 7.77
C TYR A 315 7.78 28.78 7.00
N HIS A 316 7.54 30.08 6.85
CA HIS A 316 6.43 30.62 6.09
C HIS A 316 6.81 31.88 5.34
N ALA A 317 6.52 31.94 4.05
CA ALA A 317 6.68 33.09 3.19
C ALA A 317 5.31 33.60 2.71
N ALA A 318 5.15 34.91 2.62
CA ALA A 318 3.99 35.58 2.04
C ALA A 318 4.47 36.53 0.95
N THR A 319 4.49 36.08 -0.30
CA THR A 319 5.02 36.83 -1.43
C THR A 319 3.95 37.65 -2.18
N GLY A 320 2.68 37.31 -1.93
CA GLY A 320 1.53 37.86 -2.67
C GLY A 320 1.23 37.12 -3.98
N ASP A 321 2.02 36.11 -4.34
CA ASP A 321 1.73 35.14 -5.42
C ASP A 321 1.36 33.79 -4.82
N GLU A 322 0.08 33.42 -4.93
CA GLU A 322 -0.45 32.16 -4.35
C GLU A 322 0.28 30.92 -4.84
N LYS A 323 0.80 30.90 -6.07
CA LYS A 323 1.52 29.73 -6.61
C LYS A 323 2.92 29.61 -6.00
N VAL A 324 3.59 30.75 -5.80
CA VAL A 324 4.89 30.80 -5.13
C VAL A 324 4.70 30.40 -3.66
N ASP A 325 3.72 30.99 -2.98
CA ASP A 325 3.43 30.72 -1.57
C ASP A 325 3.09 29.24 -1.35
N ARG A 326 2.26 28.63 -2.21
CA ARG A 326 1.97 27.18 -2.21
C ARG A 326 3.23 26.34 -2.30
N MET A 327 4.08 26.62 -3.28
CA MET A 327 5.29 25.81 -3.48
C MET A 327 6.28 25.97 -2.34
N VAL A 328 6.52 27.19 -1.88
CA VAL A 328 7.51 27.47 -0.84
C VAL A 328 7.05 26.97 0.54
N ASN A 329 5.79 27.20 0.89
CA ASN A 329 5.28 26.86 2.23
C ASN A 329 4.91 25.38 2.40
N ILE A 330 4.67 24.64 1.32
CA ILE A 330 4.16 23.27 1.41
C ILE A 330 5.01 22.32 0.55
N TRP A 331 4.89 22.43 -0.77
CA TRP A 331 5.32 21.35 -1.65
C TRP A 331 6.84 21.23 -1.80
N ASN A 332 7.60 22.31 -1.80
CA ASN A 332 9.06 22.23 -1.86
C ASN A 332 9.62 21.57 -0.60
N GLN A 333 9.14 21.97 0.58
CA GLN A 333 9.55 21.38 1.85
C GLN A 333 9.21 19.88 1.90
N TYR A 334 7.97 19.54 1.56
CA TYR A 334 7.51 18.15 1.52
C TYR A 334 8.32 17.30 0.53
N GLN A 335 8.46 17.75 -0.71
CA GLN A 335 9.20 17.04 -1.76
C GLN A 335 10.67 16.86 -1.42
N CYS A 336 11.33 17.88 -0.91
CA CYS A 336 12.73 17.81 -0.51
C CYS A 336 12.92 16.79 0.62
N MET A 337 12.07 16.82 1.65
CA MET A 337 12.16 15.90 2.77
C MET A 337 11.91 14.45 2.37
N VAL A 338 10.85 14.16 1.61
CA VAL A 338 10.56 12.79 1.22
C VAL A 338 11.59 12.25 0.24
N THR A 339 12.12 13.09 -0.66
CA THR A 339 13.19 12.71 -1.58
C THR A 339 14.49 12.43 -0.84
N PHE A 340 14.82 13.23 0.17
CA PHE A 340 15.96 13.02 1.05
C PHE A 340 15.84 11.68 1.79
N ASN A 341 14.71 11.41 2.43
CA ASN A 341 14.46 10.16 3.17
C ASN A 341 14.56 8.93 2.28
N MET A 342 14.13 9.01 1.03
CA MET A 342 14.26 7.94 0.03
C MET A 342 15.65 7.86 -0.61
N SER A 343 16.60 8.72 -0.20
CA SER A 343 17.94 8.83 -0.80
C SER A 343 17.93 9.00 -2.32
N ARG A 344 16.82 9.48 -2.91
CA ARG A 344 16.53 9.52 -4.36
C ARG A 344 16.64 8.17 -5.09
N SER A 345 16.85 7.08 -4.36
CA SER A 345 17.09 5.76 -4.94
C SER A 345 15.83 4.89 -4.99
N ALA A 346 14.88 5.12 -4.08
CA ALA A 346 13.62 4.41 -4.07
C ALA A 346 12.54 5.22 -4.81
N SER A 347 12.20 4.78 -6.02
CA SER A 347 11.19 5.38 -6.90
C SER A 347 10.59 4.32 -7.80
N TYR A 348 9.71 4.70 -8.72
CA TYR A 348 9.22 3.80 -9.77
C TYR A 348 10.28 3.51 -10.84
N PHE A 349 11.26 4.37 -11.01
CA PHE A 349 12.29 4.24 -12.03
C PHE A 349 13.59 3.66 -11.47
N GLU A 350 13.92 4.00 -10.25
CA GLU A 350 15.08 3.47 -9.52
C GLU A 350 14.57 2.76 -8.26
N SER A 351 14.24 1.50 -8.34
CA SER A 351 13.52 0.78 -7.28
C SER A 351 14.33 0.54 -5.98
N GLY A 352 15.38 1.33 -5.73
CA GLY A 352 16.19 1.23 -4.51
C GLY A 352 17.15 0.04 -4.47
N MET A 353 17.41 -0.60 -5.60
CA MET A 353 18.23 -1.83 -5.64
C MET A 353 19.73 -1.59 -5.86
N GLY A 354 20.11 -0.47 -6.44
CA GLY A 354 21.48 -0.29 -6.94
C GLY A 354 22.19 1.01 -6.58
N ARG A 355 21.50 1.97 -5.96
CA ARG A 355 22.08 3.27 -5.61
C ARG A 355 22.10 3.50 -4.10
N GLY A 356 23.20 4.12 -3.66
CA GLY A 356 23.29 4.75 -2.35
C GLY A 356 22.90 6.24 -2.41
N MET A 357 23.03 6.92 -1.28
CA MET A 357 22.80 8.35 -1.15
C MET A 357 23.84 9.15 -1.94
N GLY A 358 23.40 9.99 -2.88
CA GLY A 358 24.25 10.94 -3.58
C GLY A 358 24.58 12.14 -2.68
N PHE A 359 25.86 12.44 -2.44
CA PHE A 359 26.27 13.52 -1.53
C PHE A 359 25.68 14.87 -1.92
N ARG A 360 25.94 15.33 -3.15
CA ARG A 360 25.47 16.64 -3.61
C ARG A 360 23.95 16.73 -3.61
N ASP A 361 23.29 15.74 -4.15
CA ASP A 361 21.84 15.72 -4.32
C ASP A 361 21.12 15.73 -2.97
N SER A 362 21.63 14.95 -2.02
CA SER A 362 21.06 14.92 -0.66
C SER A 362 21.30 16.23 0.12
N CYS A 363 22.47 16.86 -0.07
CA CYS A 363 22.70 18.19 0.49
C CYS A 363 21.76 19.26 -0.06
N GLN A 364 21.43 19.18 -1.36
CA GLN A 364 20.47 20.09 -1.99
C GLN A 364 19.05 19.87 -1.46
N ASP A 365 18.62 18.60 -1.29
CA ASP A 365 17.31 18.29 -0.71
C ASP A 365 17.22 18.79 0.73
N LEU A 366 18.29 18.59 1.54
CA LEU A 366 18.33 19.04 2.92
C LEU A 366 18.09 20.55 3.06
N LEU A 367 18.60 21.36 2.15
CA LEU A 367 18.38 22.81 2.15
C LEU A 367 16.90 23.20 2.04
N GLY A 368 16.07 22.32 1.50
CA GLY A 368 14.64 22.59 1.32
C GLY A 368 13.79 22.39 2.60
N PHE A 369 14.34 21.83 3.68
CA PHE A 369 13.56 21.54 4.90
C PHE A 369 14.37 21.61 6.20
N VAL A 370 15.60 22.14 6.18
CA VAL A 370 16.50 22.16 7.36
C VAL A 370 16.18 23.29 8.35
N HIS A 371 15.30 24.20 8.00
CA HIS A 371 14.91 25.37 8.81
C HIS A 371 13.84 25.11 9.86
#